data_f1981effc2e51451a494aa48280874d6
#
_entry.id   f1981effc2e51451a494aa48280874d6
#
_cell.length_a   1.000
_cell.length_b   1.000
_cell.length_c   1.000
_cell.angle_alpha   90.00
_cell.angle_beta   90.00
_cell.angle_gamma   90.00
#
_symmetry.space_group_name_H-M   'P 1'
#
loop_
_entity.id
_entity.type
_entity.pdbx_description
1 polymer ?
#
loop_
_entity_poly.entity_id
_entity_poly.type
_entity_poly.pdbx_seq_one_letter_code
_entity_poly.pdbx_strand_id
1 'polypeptide(L)'
;MHEGRNEIRKLTRRELLRSLAGSAALTPFVSRNRLSPLQISKEHPSHGVPPTAPKTLSDQDDAFLQEIEAANFRYFSEQANPDTGIVRDRCNVRSAEKNDLGSIAATGFGLTALCIGEKRGFISHVEARDRVLNTLRFHWKKLPNHRGFFYHWADINTGERLWDSEVSSIDTAILLCGILTCRRHFEHSEISSLAYDIFQRAF
;
A
#
# COMPACT_ATOMS: atom_id res chain seq x y z
N MET A 1 -5.40 45.36 7.70
CA MET A 1 -5.19 44.00 8.18
C MET A 1 -5.88 43.07 7.20
N HIS A 2 -5.13 42.49 6.26
CA HIS A 2 -5.63 41.52 5.25
C HIS A 2 -5.19 40.13 5.68
N GLU A 3 -6.14 39.30 6.11
CA GLU A 3 -5.94 37.89 6.32
C GLU A 3 -5.98 37.18 4.96
N GLY A 4 -4.83 36.72 4.49
CA GLY A 4 -4.71 35.85 3.34
C GLY A 4 -5.02 34.39 3.74
N ARG A 5 -6.21 33.89 3.41
CA ARG A 5 -6.54 32.45 3.48
C ARG A 5 -5.78 31.71 2.38
N ASN A 6 -4.83 30.90 2.79
CA ASN A 6 -4.20 29.91 1.91
C ASN A 6 -5.21 28.78 1.62
N GLU A 7 -5.95 28.88 0.53
CA GLU A 7 -6.73 27.76 -0.01
C GLU A 7 -5.78 26.72 -0.60
N ILE A 8 -5.64 25.57 0.07
CA ILE A 8 -4.94 24.41 -0.48
C ILE A 8 -5.82 23.85 -1.61
N ARG A 9 -5.44 24.16 -2.84
CA ARG A 9 -6.11 23.68 -4.07
C ARG A 9 -6.05 22.16 -4.13
N LYS A 10 -7.21 21.49 -4.01
CA LYS A 10 -7.33 20.03 -4.15
C LYS A 10 -7.07 19.66 -5.61
N LEU A 11 -5.92 19.03 -5.87
CA LEU A 11 -5.59 18.50 -7.20
C LEU A 11 -6.52 17.34 -7.58
N THR A 12 -7.12 17.42 -8.74
CA THR A 12 -7.94 16.34 -9.30
C THR A 12 -7.04 15.19 -9.81
N ARG A 13 -7.61 13.97 -9.94
CA ARG A 13 -6.90 12.80 -10.50
C ARG A 13 -6.25 13.08 -11.86
N ARG A 14 -6.89 13.90 -12.71
CA ARG A 14 -6.37 14.31 -14.02
C ARG A 14 -5.17 15.24 -13.91
N GLU A 15 -5.17 16.14 -12.94
CA GLU A 15 -4.05 17.08 -12.71
C GLU A 15 -2.84 16.34 -12.13
N LEU A 16 -3.05 15.35 -11.25
CA LEU A 16 -1.98 14.50 -10.73
C LEU A 16 -1.30 13.69 -11.85
N LEU A 17 -2.08 13.09 -12.76
CA LEU A 17 -1.53 12.32 -13.89
C LEU A 17 -0.82 13.22 -14.92
N ARG A 18 -1.25 14.46 -15.11
CA ARG A 18 -0.58 15.42 -15.98
C ARG A 18 0.74 15.94 -15.39
N SER A 19 0.81 16.14 -14.08
CA SER A 19 2.06 16.55 -13.42
C SER A 19 3.12 15.44 -13.42
N LEU A 20 2.72 14.17 -13.36
CA LEU A 20 3.64 13.04 -13.49
C LEU A 20 4.15 12.84 -14.94
N ALA A 21 3.35 13.19 -15.95
CA ALA A 21 3.76 13.11 -17.35
C ALA A 21 4.67 14.28 -17.80
N GLY A 22 4.70 15.39 -17.07
CA GLY A 22 5.44 16.60 -17.43
C GLY A 22 6.92 16.61 -17.01
N SER A 23 7.39 15.64 -16.21
CA SER A 23 8.76 15.64 -15.66
C SER A 23 9.79 14.87 -16.49
N ALA A 24 9.45 14.38 -17.67
CA ALA A 24 10.37 13.72 -18.59
C ALA A 24 10.90 14.67 -19.67
N ALA A 25 11.44 15.82 -19.28
CA ALA A 25 12.24 16.65 -20.18
C ALA A 25 13.67 16.13 -20.23
N LEU A 26 13.92 15.16 -21.10
CA LEU A 26 15.25 14.68 -21.46
C LEU A 26 15.95 15.76 -22.29
N THR A 27 17.04 16.29 -21.78
CA THR A 27 18.02 17.07 -22.54
C THR A 27 18.61 16.20 -23.67
N PRO A 28 18.74 16.71 -24.90
CA PRO A 28 19.30 15.92 -26.00
C PRO A 28 20.82 15.88 -25.90
N PHE A 29 21.37 14.69 -25.64
CA PHE A 29 22.76 14.40 -25.89
C PHE A 29 22.93 14.16 -27.40
N VAL A 30 23.51 15.13 -28.09
CA VAL A 30 23.78 15.05 -29.53
C VAL A 30 24.98 14.15 -29.78
N SER A 31 24.74 12.92 -30.21
CA SER A 31 25.75 12.10 -30.90
C SER A 31 25.34 11.96 -32.35
N ARG A 32 26.17 12.57 -33.23
CA ARG A 32 26.03 12.44 -34.67
C ARG A 32 26.50 11.05 -35.12
N ASN A 33 25.58 10.13 -35.34
CA ASN A 33 25.81 8.99 -36.22
C ASN A 33 24.63 8.87 -37.18
N ARG A 34 24.93 9.07 -38.46
CA ARG A 34 23.96 8.90 -39.57
C ARG A 34 23.64 7.42 -39.72
N LEU A 35 22.45 7.03 -39.36
CA LEU A 35 21.81 5.80 -39.81
C LEU A 35 20.53 6.17 -40.56
N SER A 36 20.40 5.58 -41.74
CA SER A 36 19.31 5.78 -42.68
C SER A 36 17.93 5.52 -42.04
N PRO A 37 16.88 6.23 -42.46
CA PRO A 37 15.55 6.00 -41.90
C PRO A 37 14.99 4.67 -42.39
N LEU A 38 14.83 3.73 -41.46
CA LEU A 38 13.97 2.55 -41.66
C LEU A 38 12.52 3.05 -41.76
N GLN A 39 11.94 2.87 -42.94
CA GLN A 39 10.51 3.04 -43.13
C GLN A 39 9.77 1.98 -42.32
N ILE A 40 9.25 2.37 -41.16
CA ILE A 40 8.28 1.55 -40.43
C ILE A 40 6.93 1.76 -41.12
N SER A 41 6.52 0.77 -41.89
CA SER A 41 5.18 0.69 -42.45
C SER A 41 4.13 0.74 -41.34
N LYS A 42 3.36 1.82 -41.29
CA LYS A 42 2.18 1.93 -40.43
C LYS A 42 1.03 1.13 -41.06
N GLU A 43 1.03 -0.16 -40.88
CA GLU A 43 -0.18 -0.97 -41.08
C GLU A 43 -0.29 -1.96 -39.93
N HIS A 44 -0.81 -1.47 -38.80
CA HIS A 44 -1.47 -2.34 -37.84
C HIS A 44 -2.91 -2.50 -38.32
N PRO A 45 -3.36 -3.70 -38.69
CA PRO A 45 -4.77 -3.97 -38.86
C PRO A 45 -5.40 -3.78 -37.46
N SER A 46 -6.15 -2.72 -37.30
CA SER A 46 -7.05 -2.55 -36.18
C SER A 46 -8.12 -3.65 -36.28
N HIS A 47 -7.89 -4.80 -35.68
CA HIS A 47 -8.98 -5.67 -35.33
C HIS A 47 -9.81 -4.90 -34.29
N GLY A 48 -10.75 -4.14 -34.78
CA GLY A 48 -11.78 -3.48 -33.99
C GLY A 48 -12.63 -4.56 -33.35
N VAL A 49 -12.20 -5.03 -32.16
CA VAL A 49 -13.11 -5.69 -31.25
C VAL A 49 -14.10 -4.59 -30.84
N PRO A 50 -15.40 -4.72 -31.21
CA PRO A 50 -16.37 -3.73 -30.78
C PRO A 50 -16.29 -3.64 -29.25
N PRO A 51 -16.42 -2.43 -28.66
CA PRO A 51 -16.45 -2.30 -27.23
C PRO A 51 -17.63 -3.13 -26.71
N THR A 52 -17.35 -4.31 -26.21
CA THR A 52 -18.32 -5.09 -25.45
C THR A 52 -18.71 -4.23 -24.26
N ALA A 53 -20.01 -3.89 -24.16
CA ALA A 53 -20.55 -3.24 -22.97
C ALA A 53 -20.00 -4.01 -21.73
N PRO A 54 -19.59 -3.30 -20.68
CA PRO A 54 -19.09 -3.94 -19.48
C PRO A 54 -20.15 -4.97 -19.03
N LYS A 55 -19.79 -6.24 -19.02
CA LYS A 55 -20.66 -7.29 -18.49
C LYS A 55 -20.87 -6.96 -17.03
N THR A 56 -22.09 -6.63 -16.67
CA THR A 56 -22.48 -6.54 -15.25
C THR A 56 -22.33 -7.93 -14.64
N LEU A 57 -21.69 -7.99 -13.48
CA LEU A 57 -21.59 -9.24 -12.72
C LEU A 57 -23.01 -9.73 -12.40
N SER A 58 -23.22 -11.05 -12.41
CA SER A 58 -24.45 -11.63 -11.87
C SER A 58 -24.48 -11.46 -10.35
N ASP A 59 -25.65 -11.46 -9.74
CA ASP A 59 -25.79 -11.40 -8.28
C ASP A 59 -25.04 -12.55 -7.58
N GLN A 60 -24.96 -13.69 -8.24
CA GLN A 60 -24.19 -14.85 -7.75
C GLN A 60 -22.68 -14.61 -7.79
N ASP A 61 -22.17 -13.99 -8.86
CA ASP A 61 -20.74 -13.66 -8.98
C ASP A 61 -20.36 -12.58 -7.96
N ASP A 62 -21.22 -11.58 -7.77
CA ASP A 62 -21.00 -10.51 -6.79
C ASP A 62 -20.97 -11.07 -5.36
N ALA A 63 -21.92 -11.95 -5.00
CA ALA A 63 -21.93 -12.62 -3.71
C ALA A 63 -20.67 -13.47 -3.47
N PHE A 64 -20.21 -14.20 -4.50
CA PHE A 64 -18.98 -15.00 -4.42
C PHE A 64 -17.73 -14.13 -4.24
N LEU A 65 -17.62 -13.02 -4.97
CA LEU A 65 -16.52 -12.06 -4.80
C LEU A 65 -16.52 -11.45 -3.40
N GLN A 66 -17.68 -11.15 -2.85
CA GLN A 66 -17.82 -10.63 -1.50
C GLN A 66 -17.38 -11.66 -0.44
N GLU A 67 -17.69 -12.94 -0.64
CA GLU A 67 -17.21 -14.02 0.23
C GLU A 67 -15.68 -14.13 0.20
N ILE A 68 -15.08 -14.10 -1.00
CA ILE A 68 -13.60 -14.12 -1.16
C ILE A 68 -12.97 -12.91 -0.46
N GLU A 69 -13.53 -11.72 -0.64
CA GLU A 69 -13.02 -10.49 -0.02
C GLU A 69 -13.07 -10.57 1.51
N ALA A 70 -14.19 -11.04 2.06
CA ALA A 70 -14.33 -11.24 3.50
C ALA A 70 -13.36 -12.30 4.04
N ALA A 71 -13.12 -13.39 3.31
CA ALA A 71 -12.16 -14.42 3.68
C ALA A 71 -10.72 -13.89 3.69
N ASN A 72 -10.34 -13.10 2.70
CA ASN A 72 -9.04 -12.45 2.63
C ASN A 72 -8.85 -11.43 3.76
N PHE A 73 -9.87 -10.64 4.07
CA PHE A 73 -9.84 -9.70 5.20
C PHE A 73 -9.58 -10.43 6.52
N ARG A 74 -10.23 -11.58 6.75
CA ARG A 74 -10.04 -12.37 7.97
C ARG A 74 -8.58 -12.78 8.18
N TYR A 75 -7.84 -13.15 7.12
CA TYR A 75 -6.42 -13.44 7.24
C TYR A 75 -5.66 -12.29 7.90
N PHE A 76 -5.76 -11.09 7.37
CA PHE A 76 -5.05 -9.93 7.91
C PHE A 76 -5.55 -9.54 9.31
N SER A 77 -6.84 -9.73 9.59
CA SER A 77 -7.41 -9.43 10.90
C SER A 77 -6.99 -10.43 11.98
N GLU A 78 -6.94 -11.72 11.66
CA GLU A 78 -6.67 -12.81 12.59
C GLU A 78 -5.18 -13.13 12.76
N GLN A 79 -4.38 -12.86 11.73
CA GLN A 79 -2.94 -13.14 11.73
C GLN A 79 -2.08 -11.92 12.09
N ALA A 80 -2.68 -10.78 12.39
CA ALA A 80 -2.00 -9.64 12.98
C ALA A 80 -1.90 -9.79 14.50
N ASN A 81 -0.73 -9.48 15.05
CA ASN A 81 -0.58 -9.35 16.50
C ASN A 81 -1.26 -8.04 16.97
N PRO A 82 -2.15 -8.06 17.96
CA PRO A 82 -2.91 -6.89 18.39
C PRO A 82 -2.04 -5.78 18.99
N ASP A 83 -0.89 -6.12 19.59
CA ASP A 83 -0.02 -5.15 20.28
C ASP A 83 1.00 -4.51 19.34
N THR A 84 1.51 -5.27 18.37
CA THR A 84 2.52 -4.80 17.43
C THR A 84 1.95 -4.38 16.08
N GLY A 85 0.80 -4.93 15.71
CA GLY A 85 0.20 -4.80 14.39
C GLY A 85 0.92 -5.57 13.28
N ILE A 86 2.00 -6.28 13.61
CA ILE A 86 2.75 -7.08 12.63
C ILE A 86 1.89 -8.27 12.18
N VAL A 87 1.78 -8.43 10.87
CA VAL A 87 1.04 -9.54 10.26
C VAL A 87 1.98 -10.70 9.98
N ARG A 88 1.54 -11.93 10.31
CA ARG A 88 2.28 -13.15 9.94
C ARG A 88 2.49 -13.22 8.44
N ASP A 89 3.65 -13.73 8.05
CA ASP A 89 3.95 -13.99 6.63
C ASP A 89 3.01 -15.03 6.04
N ARG A 90 2.75 -16.07 6.81
CA ARG A 90 1.91 -17.21 6.42
C ARG A 90 1.27 -17.87 7.63
N CYS A 91 0.18 -18.57 7.41
CA CYS A 91 -0.41 -19.45 8.41
C CYS A 91 -0.69 -20.83 7.80
N ASN A 92 -0.65 -21.86 8.64
CA ASN A 92 -1.07 -23.19 8.21
C ASN A 92 -2.57 -23.35 8.50
N VAL A 93 -3.39 -23.39 7.45
CA VAL A 93 -4.84 -23.52 7.58
C VAL A 93 -5.31 -24.93 8.02
N ARG A 94 -4.39 -25.90 8.02
CA ARG A 94 -4.69 -27.29 8.38
C ARG A 94 -4.20 -27.69 9.77
N SER A 95 -3.46 -26.83 10.44
CA SER A 95 -2.97 -27.07 11.80
C SER A 95 -3.16 -25.83 12.66
N ALA A 96 -3.29 -26.05 13.96
CA ALA A 96 -3.33 -24.98 14.96
C ALA A 96 -1.93 -24.38 15.24
N GLU A 97 -0.88 -24.88 14.59
CA GLU A 97 0.48 -24.40 14.78
C GLU A 97 0.61 -22.96 14.26
N LYS A 98 1.00 -22.09 15.16
CA LYS A 98 1.28 -20.68 14.87
C LYS A 98 2.78 -20.47 14.90
N ASN A 99 3.32 -19.87 13.85
CA ASN A 99 4.70 -19.38 13.85
C ASN A 99 4.72 -17.89 14.23
N ASP A 100 5.87 -17.43 14.70
CA ASP A 100 6.06 -16.02 15.09
C ASP A 100 6.74 -15.19 13.98
N LEU A 101 6.75 -15.72 12.75
CA LEU A 101 7.30 -15.07 11.58
C LEU A 101 6.36 -13.98 11.06
N GLY A 102 6.73 -12.74 11.30
CA GLY A 102 6.06 -11.57 10.76
C GLY A 102 6.72 -11.06 9.47
N SER A 103 5.92 -10.51 8.58
CA SER A 103 6.37 -9.89 7.33
C SER A 103 6.01 -8.41 7.30
N ILE A 104 6.98 -7.58 6.97
CA ILE A 104 6.78 -6.14 6.85
C ILE A 104 5.87 -5.81 5.66
N ALA A 105 6.03 -6.51 4.54
CA ALA A 105 5.12 -6.39 3.39
C ALA A 105 3.68 -6.82 3.75
N ALA A 106 3.52 -7.98 4.41
CA ALA A 106 2.20 -8.45 4.85
C ALA A 106 1.53 -7.43 5.80
N THR A 107 2.31 -6.76 6.65
CA THR A 107 1.82 -5.70 7.52
C THR A 107 1.32 -4.48 6.71
N GLY A 108 2.02 -4.09 5.65
CA GLY A 108 1.56 -3.04 4.73
C GLY A 108 0.23 -3.38 4.04
N PHE A 109 0.09 -4.61 3.57
CA PHE A 109 -1.20 -5.10 3.05
C PHE A 109 -2.27 -5.17 4.14
N GLY A 110 -1.92 -5.59 5.37
CA GLY A 110 -2.84 -5.62 6.52
C GLY A 110 -3.40 -4.23 6.87
N LEU A 111 -2.57 -3.20 6.84
CA LEU A 111 -3.02 -1.82 7.02
C LEU A 111 -4.04 -1.40 5.94
N THR A 112 -3.77 -1.75 4.69
CA THR A 112 -4.73 -1.50 3.60
C THR A 112 -6.01 -2.33 3.78
N ALA A 113 -5.89 -3.58 4.23
CA ALA A 113 -7.03 -4.45 4.51
C ALA A 113 -7.94 -3.89 5.61
N LEU A 114 -7.38 -3.23 6.65
CA LEU A 114 -8.19 -2.55 7.67
C LEU A 114 -9.04 -1.41 7.06
N CYS A 115 -8.51 -0.65 6.12
CA CYS A 115 -9.26 0.38 5.41
C CYS A 115 -10.39 -0.21 4.55
N ILE A 116 -10.12 -1.31 3.85
CA ILE A 116 -11.11 -2.02 3.04
C ILE A 116 -12.18 -2.64 3.94
N GLY A 117 -11.76 -3.33 5.00
CA GLY A 117 -12.67 -3.99 5.94
C GLY A 117 -13.63 -3.02 6.62
N GLU A 118 -13.16 -1.84 7.02
CA GLU A 118 -14.02 -0.78 7.55
C GLU A 118 -15.02 -0.31 6.50
N LYS A 119 -14.56 -0.04 5.29
CA LYS A 119 -15.42 0.42 4.20
C LYS A 119 -16.48 -0.60 3.79
N ARG A 120 -16.18 -1.89 3.92
CA ARG A 120 -17.07 -3.02 3.63
C ARG A 120 -17.93 -3.44 4.84
N GLY A 121 -17.69 -2.88 6.01
CA GLY A 121 -18.42 -3.23 7.23
C GLY A 121 -18.00 -4.55 7.88
N PHE A 122 -16.82 -5.08 7.55
CA PHE A 122 -16.26 -6.29 8.17
C PHE A 122 -15.66 -6.01 9.55
N ILE A 123 -15.32 -4.77 9.83
CA ILE A 123 -14.80 -4.27 11.10
C ILE A 123 -15.36 -2.88 11.37
N SER A 124 -15.54 -2.51 12.62
CA SER A 124 -16.02 -1.17 12.97
C SER A 124 -14.95 -0.11 12.71
N HIS A 125 -15.37 1.13 12.45
CA HIS A 125 -14.48 2.27 12.25
C HIS A 125 -13.54 2.47 13.46
N VAL A 126 -14.07 2.37 14.67
CA VAL A 126 -13.32 2.55 15.91
C VAL A 126 -12.24 1.48 16.03
N GLU A 127 -12.59 0.22 15.85
CA GLU A 127 -11.66 -0.89 15.96
C GLU A 127 -10.57 -0.83 14.88
N ALA A 128 -10.93 -0.56 13.62
CA ALA A 128 -9.98 -0.42 12.53
C ALA A 128 -8.98 0.72 12.80
N ARG A 129 -9.48 1.88 13.21
CA ARG A 129 -8.65 3.05 13.57
C ARG A 129 -7.69 2.72 14.71
N ASP A 130 -8.17 2.08 15.77
CA ASP A 130 -7.34 1.77 16.94
C ASP A 130 -6.25 0.74 16.62
N ARG A 131 -6.55 -0.25 15.79
CA ARG A 131 -5.54 -1.19 15.27
C ARG A 131 -4.48 -0.47 14.42
N VAL A 132 -4.89 0.45 13.55
CA VAL A 132 -3.94 1.27 12.77
C VAL A 132 -3.05 2.09 13.70
N LEU A 133 -3.62 2.78 14.69
CA LEU A 133 -2.85 3.57 15.66
C LEU A 133 -1.83 2.73 16.42
N ASN A 134 -2.22 1.56 16.92
CA ASN A 134 -1.31 0.64 17.61
C ASN A 134 -0.16 0.21 16.69
N THR A 135 -0.46 -0.17 15.45
CA THR A 135 0.54 -0.55 14.46
C THR A 135 1.52 0.57 14.19
N LEU A 136 1.04 1.79 13.90
CA LEU A 136 1.91 2.93 13.58
C LEU A 136 2.77 3.36 14.78
N ARG A 137 2.20 3.37 15.99
CA ARG A 137 2.95 3.66 17.22
C ARG A 137 4.07 2.67 17.46
N PHE A 138 3.80 1.37 17.26
CA PHE A 138 4.81 0.33 17.40
C PHE A 138 5.93 0.48 16.36
N HIS A 139 5.56 0.67 15.10
CA HIS A 139 6.53 0.83 14.00
C HIS A 139 7.39 2.09 14.18
N TRP A 140 6.81 3.17 14.66
CA TRP A 140 7.57 4.39 14.93
C TRP A 140 8.55 4.24 16.08
N LYS A 141 8.11 3.65 17.19
CA LYS A 141 8.85 3.69 18.46
C LYS A 141 9.76 2.48 18.71
N LYS A 142 9.39 1.29 18.18
CA LYS A 142 10.01 0.04 18.58
C LYS A 142 10.56 -0.79 17.43
N LEU A 143 9.97 -0.73 16.23
CA LEU A 143 10.39 -1.61 15.15
C LEU A 143 11.79 -1.24 14.65
N PRO A 144 12.77 -2.19 14.69
CA PRO A 144 14.13 -1.95 14.20
C PRO A 144 14.14 -1.59 12.72
N ASN A 145 14.96 -0.61 12.38
CA ASN A 145 15.13 -0.17 11.01
C ASN A 145 16.56 0.36 10.79
N HIS A 146 16.98 0.40 9.54
CA HIS A 146 18.23 1.05 9.15
C HIS A 146 17.90 2.26 8.26
N ARG A 147 18.12 3.47 8.76
CA ARG A 147 17.81 4.72 8.04
C ARG A 147 16.38 4.76 7.47
N GLY A 148 15.40 4.30 8.27
CA GLY A 148 13.99 4.26 7.89
C GLY A 148 13.56 3.05 7.06
N PHE A 149 14.50 2.24 6.57
CA PHE A 149 14.19 0.99 5.89
C PHE A 149 14.12 -0.16 6.88
N PHE A 150 13.07 -0.96 6.78
CA PHE A 150 12.79 -2.06 7.70
C PHE A 150 13.40 -3.38 7.20
N TYR A 151 13.61 -4.30 8.15
CA TYR A 151 14.06 -5.65 7.84
C TYR A 151 12.90 -6.50 7.32
N HIS A 152 13.18 -7.39 6.38
CA HIS A 152 12.18 -8.24 5.73
C HIS A 152 11.32 -9.01 6.75
N TRP A 153 11.98 -9.69 7.72
CA TRP A 153 11.33 -10.52 8.73
C TRP A 153 11.50 -9.95 10.13
N ALA A 154 10.41 -9.97 10.88
CA ALA A 154 10.40 -9.59 12.28
C ALA A 154 9.60 -10.60 13.09
N ASP A 155 9.97 -10.77 14.36
CA ASP A 155 9.14 -11.48 15.31
C ASP A 155 7.83 -10.73 15.52
N ILE A 156 6.72 -11.45 15.40
CA ILE A 156 5.38 -10.84 15.45
C ILE A 156 5.05 -10.24 16.83
N ASN A 157 5.66 -10.74 17.91
CA ASN A 157 5.39 -10.33 19.28
C ASN A 157 6.30 -9.20 19.74
N THR A 158 7.58 -9.26 19.36
CA THR A 158 8.60 -8.31 19.83
C THR A 158 9.00 -7.27 18.80
N GLY A 159 8.82 -7.57 17.53
CA GLY A 159 9.32 -6.76 16.42
C GLY A 159 10.80 -6.95 16.14
N GLU A 160 11.50 -7.81 16.89
CA GLU A 160 12.91 -8.06 16.67
C GLU A 160 13.16 -8.68 15.28
N ARG A 161 14.28 -8.30 14.68
CA ARG A 161 14.72 -8.87 13.41
C ARG A 161 14.89 -10.37 13.54
N LEU A 162 14.22 -11.14 12.70
CA LEU A 162 14.38 -12.58 12.64
C LEU A 162 15.47 -12.96 11.65
N TRP A 163 16.27 -13.96 12.07
CA TRP A 163 17.42 -14.44 11.31
C TRP A 163 18.33 -13.26 10.94
N ASP A 164 19.15 -13.40 9.96
CA ASP A 164 19.91 -12.28 9.40
C ASP A 164 19.20 -11.69 8.15
N SER A 165 17.87 -11.54 8.24
CA SER A 165 17.09 -10.99 7.11
C SER A 165 17.63 -9.62 6.69
N GLU A 166 17.60 -9.37 5.40
CA GLU A 166 18.08 -8.11 4.81
C GLU A 166 17.21 -6.91 5.18
N VAL A 167 17.79 -5.73 5.07
CA VAL A 167 17.03 -4.48 4.98
C VAL A 167 16.36 -4.43 3.62
N SER A 168 15.04 -4.46 3.58
CA SER A 168 14.28 -4.59 2.35
C SER A 168 13.67 -3.28 1.91
N SER A 169 14.07 -2.80 0.75
CA SER A 169 13.49 -1.60 0.14
C SER A 169 12.08 -1.87 -0.39
N ILE A 170 11.82 -3.05 -0.94
CA ILE A 170 10.50 -3.40 -1.49
C ILE A 170 9.46 -3.58 -0.38
N ASP A 171 9.81 -4.29 0.70
CA ASP A 171 8.88 -4.50 1.81
C ASP A 171 8.59 -3.19 2.54
N THR A 172 9.61 -2.35 2.71
CA THR A 172 9.45 -1.00 3.24
C THR A 172 8.51 -0.16 2.36
N ALA A 173 8.66 -0.21 1.04
CA ALA A 173 7.78 0.52 0.13
C ALA A 173 6.32 0.05 0.24
N ILE A 174 6.08 -1.26 0.32
CA ILE A 174 4.74 -1.83 0.50
C ILE A 174 4.16 -1.39 1.85
N LEU A 175 4.95 -1.44 2.93
CA LEU A 175 4.53 -0.95 4.24
C LEU A 175 4.14 0.53 4.18
N LEU A 176 4.98 1.39 3.57
CA LEU A 176 4.71 2.81 3.44
C LEU A 176 3.45 3.09 2.62
N CYS A 177 3.18 2.32 1.56
CA CYS A 177 1.93 2.41 0.82
C CYS A 177 0.71 2.12 1.71
N GLY A 178 0.77 1.09 2.56
CA GLY A 178 -0.27 0.79 3.54
C GLY A 178 -0.47 1.92 4.55
N ILE A 179 0.62 2.46 5.09
CA ILE A 179 0.60 3.59 6.03
C ILE A 179 -0.03 4.84 5.39
N LEU A 180 0.36 5.17 4.16
CA LEU A 180 -0.21 6.32 3.44
C LEU A 180 -1.69 6.11 3.09
N THR A 181 -2.10 4.87 2.82
CA THR A 181 -3.51 4.50 2.63
C THR A 181 -4.31 4.79 3.90
N CYS A 182 -3.82 4.35 5.07
CA CYS A 182 -4.45 4.64 6.36
C CYS A 182 -4.51 6.15 6.65
N ARG A 183 -3.42 6.88 6.40
CA ARG A 183 -3.40 8.35 6.53
C ARG A 183 -4.50 9.02 5.71
N ARG A 184 -4.74 8.52 4.51
CA ARG A 184 -5.76 9.09 3.62
C ARG A 184 -7.17 8.67 4.00
N HIS A 185 -7.34 7.45 4.53
CA HIS A 185 -8.63 6.86 4.88
C HIS A 185 -9.17 7.37 6.21
N PHE A 186 -8.33 7.40 7.25
CA PHE A 186 -8.72 7.87 8.58
C PHE A 186 -8.36 9.35 8.74
N GLU A 187 -9.36 10.19 8.90
CA GLU A 187 -9.18 11.63 9.17
C GLU A 187 -8.81 11.82 10.66
N HIS A 188 -7.62 11.32 11.07
CA HIS A 188 -7.14 11.33 12.43
C HIS A 188 -5.76 11.97 12.52
N SER A 189 -5.61 12.98 13.40
CA SER A 189 -4.38 13.79 13.50
C SER A 189 -3.14 12.97 13.85
N GLU A 190 -3.24 12.04 14.80
CA GLU A 190 -2.11 11.19 15.21
C GLU A 190 -1.71 10.20 14.12
N ILE A 191 -2.67 9.59 13.39
CA ILE A 191 -2.36 8.74 12.23
C ILE A 191 -1.61 9.56 11.18
N SER A 192 -2.05 10.79 10.92
CA SER A 192 -1.42 11.66 9.95
C SER A 192 0.00 12.05 10.34
N SER A 193 0.24 12.34 11.62
CA SER A 193 1.57 12.66 12.14
C SER A 193 2.51 11.46 12.08
N LEU A 194 2.09 10.30 12.62
CA LEU A 194 2.90 9.08 12.61
C LEU A 194 3.23 8.62 11.18
N ALA A 195 2.26 8.68 10.28
CA ALA A 195 2.48 8.32 8.87
C ALA A 195 3.50 9.24 8.20
N TYR A 196 3.44 10.55 8.49
CA TYR A 196 4.42 11.51 8.00
C TYR A 196 5.81 11.22 8.56
N ASP A 197 5.93 11.03 9.88
CA ASP A 197 7.19 10.82 10.56
C ASP A 197 7.88 9.51 10.10
N ILE A 198 7.12 8.41 9.96
CA ILE A 198 7.64 7.13 9.45
C ILE A 198 8.11 7.29 8.00
N PHE A 199 7.35 7.97 7.16
CA PHE A 199 7.69 8.22 5.76
C PHE A 199 8.98 9.05 5.65
N GLN A 200 9.07 10.16 6.38
CA GLN A 200 10.24 11.05 6.36
C GLN A 200 11.52 10.40 6.87
N ARG A 201 11.40 9.36 7.72
CA ARG A 201 12.59 8.63 8.20
C ARG A 201 13.29 7.85 7.08
N ALA A 202 12.58 7.46 6.02
CA ALA A 202 13.10 6.70 4.89
C ALA A 202 13.65 7.59 3.75
N PHE A 203 13.39 8.89 3.79
CA PHE A 203 13.79 9.88 2.77
C PHE A 203 14.44 11.12 3.39
#